data_6c6fcbfe85589eef7e32d41a3906733a
#
_entry.id   6c6fcbfe85589eef7e32d41a3906733a
#
_cell.length_a   1.000
_cell.length_b   1.000
_cell.length_c   1.000
_cell.angle_alpha   90.00
_cell.angle_beta   90.00
_cell.angle_gamma   90.00
#
_symmetry.space_group_name_H-M   'P 1'
#
loop_
_entity.id
_entity.type
_entity.pdbx_description
1 polymer ?
#
loop_
_entity_poly.entity_id
_entity_poly.type
_entity_poly.pdbx_seq_one_letter_code
_entity_poly.pdbx_strand_id
1 'polypeptide(L)'
;MKLYNTTNGIVIAQNEKFYLLKEEWNNFINDDNVLQKSTAAIATATPVDKSAVNNLLPTIGNKQELWACGVTYYRSMVGRQEESKASGGADFYGKVYEAERPECFFKSTPHRVVGNNGFVRIRKDSTWDVPEPELTLVVTSSQKIIGYTIGNDMSSRSIEGENPLYLPQAKTYDGCAALGPCVYLTNDPLSPETNIHLAIKRNNTNAFEGNIALSQMKRTPQELVSFIYKESSFPNGCLIMTGTGIVPGNDFTLQSSDEIKISIDGIGELINTVS
;
A
#
# COMPACT_ATOMS: atom_id res chain seq x y z
N MET A 1 18.19 2.76 2.02
CA MET A 1 18.36 2.83 0.54
C MET A 1 16.99 2.85 -0.10
N LYS A 2 16.79 3.53 -1.23
CA LYS A 2 15.48 3.55 -1.92
C LYS A 2 15.63 3.05 -3.35
N LEU A 3 14.68 2.21 -3.79
CA LEU A 3 14.57 1.77 -5.19
C LEU A 3 13.33 2.39 -5.81
N TYR A 4 13.51 3.03 -6.95
CA TYR A 4 12.44 3.61 -7.75
C TYR A 4 12.25 2.80 -9.03
N ASN A 5 11.02 2.40 -9.31
CA ASN A 5 10.64 1.78 -10.56
C ASN A 5 10.35 2.88 -11.58
N THR A 6 11.12 2.93 -12.67
CA THR A 6 10.98 3.97 -13.70
C THR A 6 10.87 3.36 -15.11
N THR A 7 10.40 4.14 -16.06
CA THR A 7 10.33 3.71 -17.47
C THR A 7 11.71 3.43 -18.11
N ASN A 8 12.79 3.93 -17.51
CA ASN A 8 14.16 3.78 -18.02
C ASN A 8 14.96 2.67 -17.33
N GLY A 9 14.36 2.00 -16.33
CA GLY A 9 15.00 0.99 -15.49
C GLY A 9 14.81 1.31 -13.99
N ILE A 10 15.67 0.74 -13.18
CA ILE A 10 15.64 0.92 -11.73
C ILE A 10 16.55 2.08 -11.34
N VAL A 11 16.04 3.02 -10.56
CA VAL A 11 16.90 4.06 -9.96
C VAL A 11 17.13 3.74 -8.50
N ILE A 12 18.39 3.58 -8.12
CA ILE A 12 18.84 3.38 -6.75
C ILE A 12 19.19 4.75 -6.17
N ALA A 13 18.59 5.12 -5.02
CA ALA A 13 18.98 6.32 -4.28
C ALA A 13 19.65 5.95 -2.95
N GLN A 14 20.84 6.50 -2.75
CA GLN A 14 21.62 6.35 -1.53
C GLN A 14 22.39 7.64 -1.24
N ASN A 15 22.29 8.17 -0.01
CA ASN A 15 22.97 9.38 0.42
C ASN A 15 22.79 10.56 -0.56
N GLU A 16 21.53 10.82 -0.96
CA GLU A 16 21.13 11.89 -1.90
C GLU A 16 21.73 11.79 -3.32
N LYS A 17 22.36 10.66 -3.64
CA LYS A 17 22.86 10.33 -4.98
C LYS A 17 21.94 9.31 -5.64
N PHE A 18 21.80 9.44 -6.97
CA PHE A 18 20.92 8.60 -7.77
C PHE A 18 21.73 7.84 -8.84
N TYR A 19 21.39 6.58 -9.05
CA TYR A 19 22.11 5.68 -9.95
C TYR A 19 21.10 4.88 -10.78
N LEU A 20 21.19 4.98 -12.10
CA LEU A 20 20.33 4.22 -13.02
C LEU A 20 20.95 2.84 -13.29
N LEU A 21 20.16 1.81 -13.04
CA LEU A 21 20.46 0.43 -13.35
C LEU A 21 19.50 -0.04 -14.46
N LYS A 22 20.04 -0.50 -15.58
CA LYS A 22 19.26 -1.04 -16.70
C LYS A 22 18.96 -2.51 -16.47
N GLU A 23 18.14 -2.79 -15.46
CA GLU A 23 17.61 -4.11 -15.15
C GLU A 23 16.09 -4.09 -15.09
N GLU A 24 15.48 -5.26 -15.24
CA GLU A 24 14.04 -5.45 -15.20
C GLU A 24 13.58 -5.60 -13.75
N TRP A 25 12.52 -4.87 -13.37
CA TRP A 25 12.05 -4.77 -12.00
C TRP A 25 11.73 -6.12 -11.34
N ASN A 26 10.96 -7.01 -12.04
CA ASN A 26 10.56 -8.29 -11.44
C ASN A 26 11.76 -9.18 -11.07
N ASN A 27 12.78 -9.21 -11.93
CA ASN A 27 13.97 -10.03 -11.73
C ASN A 27 14.88 -9.44 -10.63
N PHE A 28 14.85 -8.12 -10.46
CA PHE A 28 15.68 -7.44 -9.49
C PHE A 28 15.11 -7.52 -8.09
N ILE A 29 13.79 -7.28 -7.94
CA ILE A 29 13.15 -7.11 -6.65
C ILE A 29 12.91 -8.43 -5.89
N ASN A 30 12.75 -9.56 -6.61
CA ASN A 30 12.52 -10.87 -6.00
C ASN A 30 13.84 -11.56 -5.62
N ASP A 31 14.58 -10.92 -4.72
CA ASP A 31 15.89 -11.38 -4.26
C ASP A 31 16.04 -11.10 -2.76
N ASP A 32 16.28 -12.15 -1.98
CA ASP A 32 16.41 -12.04 -0.52
C ASP A 32 17.56 -11.14 -0.06
N ASN A 33 18.53 -10.92 -0.94
CA ASN A 33 19.71 -10.10 -0.69
C ASN A 33 19.67 -8.80 -1.52
N VAL A 34 18.47 -8.34 -1.93
CA VAL A 34 18.32 -7.16 -2.81
C VAL A 34 19.02 -5.91 -2.26
N LEU A 35 19.11 -5.72 -0.96
CA LEU A 35 19.83 -4.59 -0.35
C LEU A 35 21.34 -4.67 -0.66
N GLN A 36 21.96 -5.86 -0.47
CA GLN A 36 23.36 -6.09 -0.79
C GLN A 36 23.61 -6.02 -2.30
N LYS A 37 22.71 -6.62 -3.09
CA LYS A 37 22.73 -6.55 -4.55
C LYS A 37 22.66 -5.10 -5.05
N SER A 38 21.79 -4.28 -4.47
CA SER A 38 21.67 -2.85 -4.79
C SER A 38 22.94 -2.08 -4.42
N THR A 39 23.54 -2.38 -3.26
CA THR A 39 24.81 -1.77 -2.83
C THR A 39 25.95 -2.09 -3.80
N ALA A 40 26.04 -3.34 -4.23
CA ALA A 40 27.04 -3.75 -5.22
C ALA A 40 26.80 -3.13 -6.61
N ALA A 41 25.54 -3.04 -7.03
CA ALA A 41 25.15 -2.49 -8.31
C ALA A 41 25.50 -1.00 -8.47
N ILE A 42 25.54 -0.22 -7.42
CA ILE A 42 25.94 1.21 -7.45
C ILE A 42 27.34 1.39 -8.03
N ALA A 43 28.27 0.43 -7.82
CA ALA A 43 29.63 0.51 -8.33
C ALA A 43 29.72 0.54 -9.87
N THR A 44 28.71 -0.02 -10.57
CA THR A 44 28.66 -0.13 -12.03
C THR A 44 27.48 0.63 -12.66
N ALA A 45 26.55 1.13 -11.83
CA ALA A 45 25.39 1.87 -12.27
C ALA A 45 25.76 3.27 -12.79
N THR A 46 24.98 3.79 -13.71
CA THR A 46 25.19 5.13 -14.26
C THR A 46 24.67 6.18 -13.27
N PRO A 47 25.52 7.12 -12.79
CA PRO A 47 25.05 8.27 -12.01
C PRO A 47 24.06 9.10 -12.83
N VAL A 48 22.96 9.52 -12.18
CA VAL A 48 21.92 10.32 -12.82
C VAL A 48 21.45 11.43 -11.86
N ASP A 49 20.80 12.45 -12.43
CA ASP A 49 20.18 13.51 -11.63
C ASP A 49 18.89 13.03 -10.94
N LYS A 50 18.48 13.76 -9.91
CA LYS A 50 17.21 13.51 -9.20
C LYS A 50 15.98 13.51 -10.13
N SER A 51 16.04 14.22 -11.26
CA SER A 51 14.99 14.21 -12.28
C SER A 51 14.68 12.82 -12.86
N ALA A 52 15.61 11.87 -12.75
CA ALA A 52 15.38 10.48 -13.16
C ALA A 52 14.24 9.79 -12.41
N VAL A 53 13.82 10.34 -11.25
CA VAL A 53 12.68 9.84 -10.46
C VAL A 53 11.42 10.70 -10.57
N ASN A 54 11.30 11.53 -11.61
CA ASN A 54 10.08 12.33 -11.83
C ASN A 54 8.95 11.51 -12.47
N ASN A 55 9.27 10.47 -13.25
CA ASN A 55 8.29 9.61 -13.94
C ASN A 55 8.35 8.21 -13.36
N LEU A 56 7.61 7.99 -12.28
CA LEU A 56 7.62 6.73 -11.55
C LEU A 56 6.52 5.78 -12.05
N LEU A 57 6.88 4.52 -12.16
CA LEU A 57 5.95 3.40 -12.28
C LEU A 57 5.54 2.94 -10.86
N PRO A 58 4.41 2.21 -10.72
CA PRO A 58 4.06 1.59 -9.45
C PRO A 58 5.20 0.68 -8.93
N THR A 59 5.33 0.56 -7.62
CA THR A 59 6.36 -0.29 -6.99
C THR A 59 6.01 -1.79 -7.01
N ILE A 60 5.22 -2.21 -7.97
CA ILE A 60 4.82 -3.60 -8.21
C ILE A 60 5.27 -4.04 -9.61
N GLY A 61 5.78 -5.26 -9.72
CA GLY A 61 6.11 -5.85 -11.01
C GLY A 61 4.89 -6.49 -11.68
N ASN A 62 4.93 -6.61 -13.01
CA ASN A 62 3.81 -7.12 -13.82
C ASN A 62 3.46 -8.61 -13.57
N LYS A 63 4.31 -9.34 -12.83
CA LYS A 63 4.11 -10.76 -12.47
C LYS A 63 3.80 -10.94 -10.98
N GLN A 64 3.73 -9.87 -10.21
CA GLN A 64 3.44 -9.90 -8.78
C GLN A 64 1.94 -9.73 -8.53
N GLU A 65 1.50 -10.09 -7.35
CA GLU A 65 0.15 -9.85 -6.87
C GLU A 65 0.17 -8.83 -5.73
N LEU A 66 -0.91 -8.08 -5.58
CA LEU A 66 -1.15 -7.22 -4.43
C LEU A 66 -2.22 -7.85 -3.55
N TRP A 67 -1.86 -8.14 -2.32
CA TRP A 67 -2.74 -8.61 -1.26
C TRP A 67 -2.92 -7.52 -0.21
N ALA A 68 -3.97 -7.65 0.60
CA ALA A 68 -4.23 -6.72 1.69
C ALA A 68 -4.73 -7.44 2.94
N CYS A 69 -4.58 -6.79 4.09
CA CYS A 69 -5.04 -7.28 5.37
C CYS A 69 -5.96 -6.23 6.02
N GLY A 70 -7.15 -6.65 6.39
CA GLY A 70 -8.12 -5.77 7.05
C GLY A 70 -8.07 -5.88 8.57
N VAL A 71 -8.70 -4.93 9.23
CA VAL A 71 -8.98 -4.94 10.69
C VAL A 71 -7.72 -5.14 11.55
N THR A 72 -6.60 -4.55 11.13
CA THR A 72 -5.32 -4.67 11.82
C THR A 72 -5.09 -3.59 12.88
N TYR A 73 -5.90 -2.53 12.88
CA TYR A 73 -5.90 -1.47 13.89
C TYR A 73 -7.23 -1.43 14.65
N TYR A 74 -7.19 -1.02 15.92
CA TYR A 74 -8.42 -0.86 16.72
C TYR A 74 -9.42 0.09 16.06
N ARG A 75 -8.93 1.23 15.53
CA ARG A 75 -9.79 2.22 14.85
C ARG A 75 -10.47 1.66 13.61
N SER A 76 -9.78 0.82 12.83
CA SER A 76 -10.40 0.17 11.67
C SER A 76 -11.47 -0.85 12.07
N MET A 77 -11.25 -1.60 13.15
CA MET A 77 -12.28 -2.49 13.69
C MET A 77 -13.56 -1.71 14.05
N VAL A 78 -13.41 -0.60 14.78
CA VAL A 78 -14.56 0.26 15.18
C VAL A 78 -15.26 0.80 13.93
N GLY A 79 -14.49 1.35 12.95
CA GLY A 79 -15.05 1.86 11.69
C GLY A 79 -15.84 0.81 10.94
N ARG A 80 -15.32 -0.40 10.82
CA ARG A 80 -16.02 -1.53 10.17
C ARG A 80 -17.28 -1.95 10.89
N GLN A 81 -17.27 -1.95 12.22
CA GLN A 81 -18.49 -2.23 13.02
C GLN A 81 -19.55 -1.18 12.79
N GLU A 82 -19.17 0.12 12.74
CA GLU A 82 -20.10 1.23 12.47
C GLU A 82 -20.74 1.09 11.09
N GLU A 83 -19.95 0.81 10.04
CA GLU A 83 -20.39 0.65 8.64
C GLU A 83 -21.36 -0.50 8.43
N SER A 84 -21.06 -1.66 9.04
CA SER A 84 -21.82 -2.90 8.84
C SER A 84 -22.92 -3.13 9.87
N LYS A 85 -23.19 -2.15 10.73
CA LYS A 85 -24.20 -2.27 11.78
C LYS A 85 -25.60 -2.56 11.22
N ALA A 86 -25.98 -1.87 10.14
CA ALA A 86 -27.28 -2.04 9.51
C ALA A 86 -27.45 -3.41 8.83
N SER A 87 -26.37 -4.00 8.31
CA SER A 87 -26.37 -5.30 7.64
C SER A 87 -26.18 -6.49 8.60
N GLY A 88 -26.00 -6.24 9.90
CA GLY A 88 -25.72 -7.29 10.90
C GLY A 88 -24.28 -7.83 10.85
N GLY A 89 -23.38 -7.21 10.10
CA GLY A 89 -21.98 -7.64 9.97
C GLY A 89 -21.05 -7.20 11.08
N ALA A 90 -21.49 -6.31 11.96
CA ALA A 90 -20.66 -5.68 12.99
C ALA A 90 -19.91 -6.67 13.89
N ASP A 91 -20.56 -7.77 14.29
CA ASP A 91 -19.97 -8.79 15.16
C ASP A 91 -18.79 -9.53 14.52
N PHE A 92 -18.77 -9.67 13.18
CA PHE A 92 -17.67 -10.35 12.48
C PHE A 92 -16.37 -9.58 12.60
N TYR A 93 -16.41 -8.25 12.54
CA TYR A 93 -15.20 -7.42 12.61
C TYR A 93 -14.60 -7.39 14.03
N GLY A 94 -15.42 -7.40 15.07
CA GLY A 94 -14.94 -7.59 16.44
C GLY A 94 -14.30 -8.97 16.64
N LYS A 95 -14.93 -10.02 16.11
CA LYS A 95 -14.39 -11.39 16.17
C LYS A 95 -13.08 -11.54 15.44
N VAL A 96 -12.94 -11.02 14.21
CA VAL A 96 -11.70 -11.14 13.43
C VAL A 96 -10.56 -10.32 14.02
N TYR A 97 -10.86 -9.20 14.67
CA TYR A 97 -9.83 -8.43 15.37
C TYR A 97 -9.20 -9.24 16.52
N GLU A 98 -9.99 -10.03 17.26
CA GLU A 98 -9.50 -10.89 18.36
C GLU A 98 -9.06 -12.30 17.92
N ALA A 99 -9.43 -12.75 16.72
CA ALA A 99 -9.09 -14.07 16.22
C ALA A 99 -7.58 -14.26 16.01
N GLU A 100 -7.11 -15.50 16.03
CA GLU A 100 -5.76 -15.86 15.62
C GLU A 100 -5.55 -15.55 14.12
N ARG A 101 -6.54 -15.93 13.27
CA ARG A 101 -6.47 -15.72 11.83
C ARG A 101 -6.83 -14.28 11.46
N PRO A 102 -5.92 -13.52 10.79
CA PRO A 102 -6.22 -12.19 10.30
C PRO A 102 -7.17 -12.23 9.09
N GLU A 103 -7.85 -11.13 8.82
CA GLU A 103 -8.49 -10.91 7.53
C GLU A 103 -7.41 -10.67 6.48
N CYS A 104 -7.32 -11.54 5.49
CA CYS A 104 -6.42 -11.39 4.34
C CYS A 104 -7.23 -11.59 3.06
N PHE A 105 -7.02 -10.72 2.08
CA PHE A 105 -7.75 -10.81 0.81
C PHE A 105 -6.87 -10.37 -0.37
N PHE A 106 -7.20 -10.89 -1.55
CA PHE A 106 -6.61 -10.44 -2.79
C PHE A 106 -7.08 -9.01 -3.10
N LYS A 107 -6.15 -8.09 -3.27
CA LYS A 107 -6.47 -6.69 -3.55
C LYS A 107 -6.47 -6.38 -5.04
N SER A 108 -5.41 -6.73 -5.74
CA SER A 108 -5.30 -6.34 -7.15
C SER A 108 -4.23 -7.09 -7.90
N THR A 109 -4.41 -7.15 -9.21
CA THR A 109 -3.35 -7.41 -10.20
C THR A 109 -2.65 -6.09 -10.58
N PRO A 110 -1.41 -6.13 -11.09
CA PRO A 110 -0.62 -4.93 -11.38
C PRO A 110 -1.28 -3.93 -12.33
N HIS A 111 -2.07 -4.39 -13.32
CA HIS A 111 -2.70 -3.51 -14.30
C HIS A 111 -3.81 -2.60 -13.74
N ARG A 112 -4.27 -2.85 -12.49
CA ARG A 112 -5.24 -2.01 -11.79
C ARG A 112 -4.59 -1.10 -10.76
N VAL A 113 -3.27 -1.21 -10.58
CA VAL A 113 -2.50 -0.41 -9.62
C VAL A 113 -1.89 0.79 -10.33
N VAL A 114 -2.02 1.97 -9.74
CA VAL A 114 -1.40 3.19 -10.27
C VAL A 114 -0.17 3.58 -9.46
N GLY A 115 0.74 4.31 -10.07
CA GLY A 115 1.93 4.85 -9.41
C GLY A 115 1.71 6.23 -8.80
N ASN A 116 2.80 6.81 -8.33
CA ASN A 116 2.81 8.19 -7.84
C ASN A 116 2.39 9.17 -8.95
N ASN A 117 1.60 10.18 -8.60
CA ASN A 117 0.94 11.14 -9.50
C ASN A 117 -0.06 10.51 -10.48
N GLY A 118 -0.41 9.23 -10.31
CA GLY A 118 -1.44 8.57 -11.11
C GLY A 118 -2.87 8.84 -10.62
N PHE A 119 -3.84 8.49 -11.47
CA PHE A 119 -5.25 8.66 -11.18
C PHE A 119 -5.82 7.40 -10.54
N VAL A 120 -6.24 7.49 -9.28
CA VAL A 120 -7.05 6.46 -8.62
C VAL A 120 -8.52 6.68 -8.93
N ARG A 121 -9.34 5.65 -8.77
CA ARG A 121 -10.76 5.71 -9.11
C ARG A 121 -11.64 5.43 -7.91
N ILE A 122 -12.82 6.04 -7.92
CA ILE A 122 -13.98 5.65 -7.12
C ILE A 122 -14.97 4.92 -8.03
N ARG A 123 -15.77 4.01 -7.47
CA ARG A 123 -16.73 3.23 -8.26
C ARG A 123 -17.95 4.07 -8.61
N LYS A 124 -18.49 3.88 -9.83
CA LYS A 124 -19.70 4.60 -10.29
C LYS A 124 -20.98 4.13 -9.59
N ASP A 125 -20.96 2.90 -9.04
CA ASP A 125 -22.06 2.29 -8.30
C ASP A 125 -21.87 2.37 -6.77
N SER A 126 -20.94 3.21 -6.30
CA SER A 126 -20.68 3.50 -4.90
C SER A 126 -21.16 4.92 -4.55
N THR A 127 -21.60 5.09 -3.32
CA THR A 127 -22.03 6.38 -2.76
C THR A 127 -21.14 6.87 -1.63
N TRP A 128 -20.20 6.03 -1.17
CA TRP A 128 -19.28 6.35 -0.09
C TRP A 128 -17.94 5.66 -0.33
N ASP A 129 -16.94 6.45 -0.65
CA ASP A 129 -15.61 6.00 -1.03
C ASP A 129 -14.54 6.72 -0.21
N VAL A 130 -13.52 5.99 0.23
CA VAL A 130 -12.41 6.52 1.02
C VAL A 130 -11.07 5.96 0.55
N PRO A 131 -9.96 6.69 0.75
CA PRO A 131 -8.63 6.12 0.66
C PRO A 131 -8.27 5.46 2.00
N GLU A 132 -7.57 4.37 1.95
CA GLU A 132 -6.97 3.72 3.12
C GLU A 132 -5.45 3.76 2.99
N PRO A 133 -4.76 4.66 3.73
CA PRO A 133 -3.31 4.76 3.71
C PRO A 133 -2.68 3.60 4.48
N GLU A 134 -1.75 2.88 3.84
CA GLU A 134 -1.21 1.65 4.41
C GLU A 134 0.31 1.54 4.22
N LEU A 135 0.99 1.05 5.23
CA LEU A 135 2.30 0.45 5.04
C LEU A 135 2.12 -0.77 4.15
N THR A 136 2.95 -0.91 3.13
CA THR A 136 2.92 -2.07 2.23
C THR A 136 4.25 -2.79 2.26
N LEU A 137 4.22 -4.08 2.55
CA LEU A 137 5.38 -4.97 2.59
C LEU A 137 5.75 -5.39 1.17
N VAL A 138 7.03 -5.43 0.86
CA VAL A 138 7.58 -6.05 -0.35
C VAL A 138 8.19 -7.38 0.07
N VAL A 139 7.62 -8.49 -0.41
CA VAL A 139 7.92 -9.83 0.06
C VAL A 139 8.40 -10.69 -1.09
N THR A 140 9.52 -11.39 -0.90
CA THR A 140 10.09 -12.31 -1.90
C THR A 140 9.35 -13.64 -1.95
N SER A 141 9.64 -14.44 -2.97
CA SER A 141 9.09 -15.80 -3.11
C SER A 141 9.47 -16.74 -1.96
N SER A 142 10.52 -16.41 -1.20
CA SER A 142 10.95 -17.14 0.02
C SER A 142 10.29 -16.62 1.31
N GLN A 143 9.28 -15.74 1.23
CA GLN A 143 8.57 -15.12 2.36
C GLN A 143 9.39 -14.08 3.12
N LYS A 144 10.52 -13.61 2.57
CA LYS A 144 11.32 -12.58 3.21
C LYS A 144 10.79 -11.18 2.91
N ILE A 145 10.54 -10.39 3.94
CA ILE A 145 10.28 -8.96 3.80
C ILE A 145 11.63 -8.29 3.49
N ILE A 146 11.74 -7.67 2.32
CA ILE A 146 12.96 -7.01 1.84
C ILE A 146 12.90 -5.49 1.91
N GLY A 147 11.73 -4.95 2.17
CA GLY A 147 11.52 -3.52 2.25
C GLY A 147 10.05 -3.15 2.32
N TYR A 148 9.79 -1.85 2.24
CA TYR A 148 8.48 -1.26 2.45
C TYR A 148 8.18 -0.21 1.40
N THR A 149 6.90 -0.06 1.06
CA THR A 149 6.40 1.02 0.21
C THR A 149 5.10 1.60 0.78
N ILE A 150 4.62 2.68 0.22
CA ILE A 150 3.32 3.26 0.60
C ILE A 150 2.25 2.66 -0.29
N GLY A 151 1.14 2.24 0.32
CA GLY A 151 -0.06 1.81 -0.37
C GLY A 151 -1.25 2.72 -0.11
N ASN A 152 -2.12 2.81 -1.10
CA ASN A 152 -3.46 3.37 -0.98
C ASN A 152 -4.46 2.29 -1.39
N ASP A 153 -5.17 1.71 -0.42
CA ASP A 153 -6.26 0.76 -0.63
C ASP A 153 -7.56 1.53 -0.83
N MET A 154 -7.87 1.88 -2.09
CA MET A 154 -9.14 2.54 -2.43
C MET A 154 -10.32 1.63 -2.12
N SER A 155 -11.29 2.14 -1.37
CA SER A 155 -12.36 1.34 -0.77
C SER A 155 -13.72 1.96 -1.02
N SER A 156 -14.65 1.13 -1.51
CA SER A 156 -16.09 1.48 -1.55
C SER A 156 -16.75 1.06 -0.23
N ARG A 157 -16.88 2.00 0.69
CA ARG A 157 -17.49 1.77 2.01
C ARG A 157 -18.98 1.43 1.91
N SER A 158 -19.70 1.99 0.93
CA SER A 158 -21.12 1.66 0.74
C SER A 158 -21.32 0.18 0.39
N ILE A 159 -20.48 -0.39 -0.46
CA ILE A 159 -20.55 -1.82 -0.85
C ILE A 159 -20.05 -2.73 0.27
N GLU A 160 -18.97 -2.35 0.96
CA GLU A 160 -18.49 -3.10 2.13
C GLU A 160 -19.53 -3.17 3.26
N GLY A 161 -20.18 -2.05 3.55
CA GLY A 161 -21.21 -1.94 4.59
C GLY A 161 -22.51 -2.65 4.25
N GLU A 162 -22.82 -2.79 2.94
CA GLU A 162 -24.02 -3.50 2.47
C GLU A 162 -23.95 -4.99 2.84
N ASN A 163 -22.84 -5.66 2.57
CA ASN A 163 -22.64 -7.05 2.93
C ASN A 163 -21.14 -7.40 2.96
N PRO A 164 -20.61 -8.00 4.03
CA PRO A 164 -19.21 -8.45 4.10
C PRO A 164 -18.77 -9.36 2.95
N LEU A 165 -19.69 -10.12 2.34
CA LEU A 165 -19.41 -10.97 1.18
C LEU A 165 -19.12 -10.18 -0.11
N TYR A 166 -19.40 -8.89 -0.13
CA TYR A 166 -19.12 -8.00 -1.26
C TYR A 166 -17.73 -7.35 -1.18
N LEU A 167 -16.90 -7.71 -0.18
CA LEU A 167 -15.54 -7.20 -0.04
C LEU A 167 -14.73 -7.27 -1.34
N PRO A 168 -14.73 -8.35 -2.14
CA PRO A 168 -14.00 -8.38 -3.41
C PRO A 168 -14.47 -7.32 -4.41
N GLN A 169 -15.76 -6.99 -4.43
CA GLN A 169 -16.30 -5.95 -5.32
C GLN A 169 -15.96 -4.54 -4.80
N ALA A 170 -15.98 -4.35 -3.49
CA ALA A 170 -15.65 -3.09 -2.84
C ALA A 170 -14.17 -2.71 -3.00
N LYS A 171 -13.28 -3.71 -3.04
CA LYS A 171 -11.83 -3.55 -2.99
C LYS A 171 -11.12 -3.77 -4.34
N THR A 172 -11.73 -4.48 -5.31
CA THR A 172 -11.05 -4.88 -6.55
C THR A 172 -11.78 -4.35 -7.79
N TYR A 173 -11.25 -3.27 -8.37
CA TYR A 173 -11.72 -2.62 -9.60
C TYR A 173 -10.58 -1.83 -10.26
N ASP A 174 -10.77 -1.30 -11.46
CA ASP A 174 -9.71 -0.55 -12.16
C ASP A 174 -9.35 0.73 -11.40
N GLY A 175 -8.06 0.94 -11.14
CA GLY A 175 -7.56 2.07 -10.36
C GLY A 175 -7.89 1.98 -8.86
N CYS A 176 -8.15 0.77 -8.36
CA CYS A 176 -8.52 0.51 -6.96
C CYS A 176 -7.35 0.59 -5.98
N ALA A 177 -6.14 0.74 -6.45
CA ALA A 177 -4.95 0.80 -5.59
C ALA A 177 -3.88 1.71 -6.17
N ALA A 178 -3.08 2.31 -5.29
CA ALA A 178 -1.84 2.97 -5.69
C ALA A 178 -0.66 2.48 -4.84
N LEU A 179 0.53 2.44 -5.45
CA LEU A 179 1.78 2.02 -4.81
C LEU A 179 2.92 2.95 -5.21
N GLY A 180 3.71 3.38 -4.24
CA GLY A 180 4.88 4.22 -4.48
C GLY A 180 5.33 5.00 -3.24
N PRO A 181 6.20 6.02 -3.40
CA PRO A 181 6.92 6.38 -4.63
C PRO A 181 8.09 5.44 -4.91
N CYS A 182 8.55 4.69 -3.90
CA CYS A 182 9.72 3.81 -3.98
C CYS A 182 9.57 2.61 -3.04
N VAL A 183 10.44 1.64 -3.18
CA VAL A 183 10.69 0.62 -2.15
C VAL A 183 11.84 1.10 -1.27
N TYR A 184 11.57 1.29 0.02
CA TYR A 184 12.58 1.53 1.03
C TYR A 184 13.18 0.21 1.48
N LEU A 185 14.39 -0.08 1.05
CA LEU A 185 15.13 -1.30 1.38
C LEU A 185 15.76 -1.19 2.76
N THR A 186 15.48 -2.16 3.61
CA THR A 186 16.11 -2.34 4.93
C THR A 186 16.04 -3.80 5.34
N ASN A 187 17.02 -4.25 6.11
CA ASN A 187 16.99 -5.57 6.76
C ASN A 187 16.33 -5.51 8.15
N ASP A 188 16.15 -4.30 8.68
CA ASP A 188 15.56 -4.10 10.00
C ASP A 188 14.08 -3.75 9.87
N PRO A 189 13.24 -4.17 10.83
CA PRO A 189 11.86 -3.66 10.92
C PRO A 189 11.85 -2.13 11.02
N LEU A 190 10.77 -1.51 10.52
CA LEU A 190 10.56 -0.09 10.77
C LEU A 190 10.31 0.17 12.27
N SER A 191 10.72 1.35 12.72
CA SER A 191 10.45 1.78 14.10
C SER A 191 8.95 1.74 14.38
N PRO A 192 8.50 1.27 15.55
CA PRO A 192 7.10 1.39 15.98
C PRO A 192 6.58 2.84 15.98
N GLU A 193 7.48 3.82 16.12
CA GLU A 193 7.14 5.25 16.09
C GLU A 193 7.00 5.82 14.67
N THR A 194 7.27 5.02 13.63
CA THR A 194 7.04 5.43 12.24
C THR A 194 5.60 5.84 12.04
N ASN A 195 5.38 7.07 11.54
CA ASN A 195 4.05 7.60 11.30
C ASN A 195 3.62 7.39 9.86
N ILE A 196 2.33 7.09 9.70
CA ILE A 196 1.58 7.19 8.45
C ILE A 196 0.72 8.43 8.55
N HIS A 197 0.78 9.29 7.56
CA HIS A 197 -0.02 10.51 7.49
C HIS A 197 -0.83 10.53 6.18
N LEU A 198 -2.09 10.92 6.27
CA LEU A 198 -3.01 11.14 5.15
C LEU A 198 -3.46 12.59 5.14
N ALA A 199 -3.37 13.25 4.00
CA ALA A 199 -4.02 14.54 3.74
C ALA A 199 -4.81 14.44 2.43
N ILE A 200 -6.05 14.95 2.45
CA ILE A 200 -6.90 15.03 1.26
C ILE A 200 -7.25 16.48 1.01
N LYS A 201 -6.97 16.95 -0.20
CA LYS A 201 -7.33 18.29 -0.64
C LYS A 201 -8.45 18.26 -1.66
N ARG A 202 -9.42 19.12 -1.48
CA ARG A 202 -10.52 19.41 -2.41
C ARG A 202 -10.51 20.88 -2.75
N ASN A 203 -10.39 21.21 -4.05
CA ASN A 203 -10.30 22.60 -4.50
C ASN A 203 -9.20 23.40 -3.77
N ASN A 204 -8.01 22.79 -3.60
CA ASN A 204 -6.87 23.33 -2.85
C ASN A 204 -7.11 23.62 -1.35
N THR A 205 -8.23 23.16 -0.80
CA THR A 205 -8.56 23.28 0.64
C THR A 205 -8.41 21.93 1.30
N ASN A 206 -7.95 21.90 2.56
CA ASN A 206 -7.86 20.67 3.33
C ASN A 206 -9.28 20.12 3.62
N ALA A 207 -9.59 18.94 3.04
CA ALA A 207 -10.88 18.26 3.23
C ALA A 207 -10.80 17.19 4.33
N PHE A 208 -9.62 16.60 4.52
CA PHE A 208 -9.36 15.64 5.59
C PHE A 208 -7.86 15.56 5.89
N GLU A 209 -7.53 15.30 7.14
CA GLU A 209 -6.16 15.03 7.57
C GLU A 209 -6.17 14.07 8.77
N GLY A 210 -5.21 13.15 8.80
CA GLY A 210 -5.05 12.20 9.90
C GLY A 210 -3.66 11.57 9.90
N ASN A 211 -3.26 11.06 11.06
CA ASN A 211 -2.00 10.34 11.22
C ASN A 211 -2.13 9.20 12.22
N ILE A 212 -1.26 8.20 12.11
CA ILE A 212 -1.18 7.08 13.04
C ILE A 212 0.24 6.51 13.07
N ALA A 213 0.70 6.07 14.23
CA ALA A 213 1.96 5.37 14.38
C ALA A 213 1.78 3.85 14.16
N LEU A 214 2.83 3.19 13.64
CA LEU A 214 2.84 1.74 13.43
C LEU A 214 2.66 0.96 14.74
N SER A 215 3.06 1.52 15.89
CA SER A 215 2.85 0.93 17.22
C SER A 215 1.40 0.62 17.56
N GLN A 216 0.44 1.25 16.86
CA GLN A 216 -0.99 1.00 17.05
C GLN A 216 -1.53 -0.18 16.21
N MET A 217 -0.71 -0.76 15.35
CA MET A 217 -1.08 -1.96 14.60
C MET A 217 -0.99 -3.19 15.51
N LYS A 218 -2.08 -3.95 15.61
CA LYS A 218 -2.16 -5.17 16.43
C LYS A 218 -1.34 -6.32 15.82
N ARG A 219 -1.35 -6.46 14.51
CA ARG A 219 -0.72 -7.57 13.77
C ARG A 219 0.72 -7.22 13.41
N THR A 220 1.66 -8.16 13.57
CA THR A 220 3.01 -7.96 13.08
C THR A 220 3.11 -8.21 11.57
N PRO A 221 4.02 -7.53 10.85
CA PRO A 221 4.26 -7.79 9.43
C PRO A 221 4.56 -9.27 9.13
N GLN A 222 5.36 -9.93 9.97
CA GLN A 222 5.73 -11.33 9.83
C GLN A 222 4.53 -12.28 9.98
N GLU A 223 3.62 -11.96 10.91
CA GLU A 223 2.37 -12.69 11.08
C GLU A 223 1.53 -12.64 9.81
N LEU A 224 1.32 -11.44 9.24
CA LEU A 224 0.53 -11.25 8.01
C LEU A 224 1.13 -12.02 6.83
N VAL A 225 2.45 -11.95 6.65
CA VAL A 225 3.17 -12.74 5.63
C VAL A 225 2.92 -14.24 5.84
N SER A 226 3.04 -14.74 7.09
CA SER A 226 2.88 -16.16 7.38
C SER A 226 1.51 -16.70 7.01
N PHE A 227 0.45 -15.91 7.18
CA PHE A 227 -0.91 -16.32 6.83
C PHE A 227 -1.17 -16.28 5.33
N ILE A 228 -0.66 -15.27 4.62
CA ILE A 228 -0.83 -15.16 3.15
C ILE A 228 -0.07 -16.26 2.41
N TYR A 229 1.14 -16.60 2.88
CA TYR A 229 1.98 -17.62 2.24
C TYR A 229 1.67 -19.05 2.69
N LYS A 230 0.79 -19.28 3.65
CA LYS A 230 0.59 -20.59 4.30
C LYS A 230 0.25 -21.74 3.33
N GLU A 231 -0.61 -21.47 2.35
CA GLU A 231 -1.03 -22.42 1.30
C GLU A 231 -0.97 -21.80 -0.10
N SER A 232 -0.34 -20.63 -0.23
CA SER A 232 -0.19 -19.92 -1.50
C SER A 232 1.30 -19.70 -1.81
N SER A 233 1.68 -19.95 -3.05
CA SER A 233 3.03 -19.69 -3.55
C SER A 233 3.04 -18.44 -4.43
N PHE A 234 4.05 -17.60 -4.26
CA PHE A 234 4.26 -16.37 -5.04
C PHE A 234 5.61 -16.44 -5.74
N PRO A 235 5.72 -17.07 -6.92
CA PRO A 235 7.01 -17.31 -7.58
C PRO A 235 7.80 -16.03 -7.90
N ASN A 236 7.11 -14.89 -8.01
CA ASN A 236 7.73 -13.59 -8.27
C ASN A 236 7.68 -12.66 -7.02
N GLY A 237 7.43 -13.23 -5.83
CA GLY A 237 7.10 -12.46 -4.65
C GLY A 237 5.74 -11.77 -4.75
N CYS A 238 5.31 -11.08 -3.70
CA CYS A 238 4.07 -10.30 -3.68
C CYS A 238 4.22 -9.03 -2.84
N LEU A 239 3.25 -8.14 -2.95
CA LEU A 239 3.12 -6.99 -2.07
C LEU A 239 1.92 -7.20 -1.14
N ILE A 240 2.05 -6.78 0.13
CA ILE A 240 1.02 -6.96 1.14
C ILE A 240 0.76 -5.62 1.83
N MET A 241 -0.40 -5.05 1.61
CA MET A 241 -0.94 -3.92 2.36
C MET A 241 -1.32 -4.40 3.77
N THR A 242 -0.92 -3.67 4.81
CA THR A 242 -1.01 -4.12 6.20
C THR A 242 -2.24 -3.64 6.95
N GLY A 243 -3.16 -2.96 6.28
CA GLY A 243 -4.32 -2.33 6.88
C GLY A 243 -4.09 -0.88 7.30
N THR A 244 -5.18 -0.16 7.47
CA THR A 244 -5.18 1.25 7.86
C THR A 244 -5.66 1.46 9.30
N GLY A 245 -5.11 2.48 9.94
CA GLY A 245 -5.63 3.01 11.22
C GLY A 245 -6.19 4.43 11.07
N ILE A 246 -6.21 4.99 9.85
CA ILE A 246 -6.76 6.30 9.55
C ILE A 246 -8.08 6.09 8.82
N VAL A 247 -9.18 6.44 9.49
CA VAL A 247 -10.54 6.23 9.01
C VAL A 247 -11.26 7.59 9.02
N PRO A 248 -11.53 8.19 7.84
CA PRO A 248 -12.40 9.36 7.75
C PRO A 248 -13.77 9.10 8.37
N GLY A 249 -14.41 10.16 8.86
CA GLY A 249 -15.76 10.05 9.44
C GLY A 249 -16.83 9.68 8.41
N ASN A 250 -18.00 9.29 8.90
CA ASN A 250 -19.12 8.84 8.06
C ASN A 250 -19.73 9.96 7.18
N ASP A 251 -19.37 11.20 7.45
CA ASP A 251 -19.75 12.39 6.70
C ASP A 251 -18.79 12.72 5.56
N PHE A 252 -17.66 11.98 5.44
CA PHE A 252 -16.67 12.17 4.39
C PHE A 252 -16.81 11.12 3.28
N THR A 253 -16.80 11.55 2.04
CA THR A 253 -16.59 10.71 0.85
C THR A 253 -15.70 11.42 -0.14
N LEU A 254 -14.87 10.66 -0.86
CA LEU A 254 -14.06 11.16 -1.98
C LEU A 254 -14.93 11.69 -3.11
N GLN A 255 -14.38 12.67 -3.83
CA GLN A 255 -14.97 13.26 -5.04
C GLN A 255 -13.91 13.28 -6.15
N SER A 256 -14.37 13.34 -7.39
CA SER A 256 -13.47 13.55 -8.53
C SER A 256 -12.64 14.82 -8.33
N SER A 257 -11.37 14.76 -8.71
CA SER A 257 -10.34 15.80 -8.54
C SER A 257 -9.83 16.01 -7.11
N ASP A 258 -10.26 15.22 -6.12
CA ASP A 258 -9.59 15.23 -4.82
C ASP A 258 -8.12 14.77 -4.99
N GLU A 259 -7.20 15.50 -4.37
CA GLU A 259 -5.80 15.10 -4.24
C GLU A 259 -5.61 14.35 -2.93
N ILE A 260 -5.13 13.11 -3.03
CA ILE A 260 -4.83 12.25 -1.90
C ILE A 260 -3.31 12.21 -1.75
N LYS A 261 -2.80 12.63 -0.60
CA LYS A 261 -1.38 12.57 -0.25
C LYS A 261 -1.20 11.67 0.96
N ILE A 262 -0.45 10.60 0.78
CA ILE A 262 -0.05 9.68 1.84
C ILE A 262 1.46 9.82 2.04
N SER A 263 1.92 10.01 3.27
CA SER A 263 3.34 9.98 3.60
C SER A 263 3.63 8.98 4.72
N ILE A 264 4.79 8.32 4.62
CA ILE A 264 5.31 7.44 5.67
C ILE A 264 6.75 7.84 5.95
N ASP A 265 7.06 8.02 7.24
CA ASP A 265 8.40 8.42 7.68
C ASP A 265 9.48 7.50 7.09
N GLY A 266 10.54 8.10 6.54
CA GLY A 266 11.65 7.39 5.91
C GLY A 266 11.38 6.92 4.48
N ILE A 267 10.12 6.66 4.07
CA ILE A 267 9.79 6.19 2.72
C ILE A 267 9.60 7.35 1.75
N GLY A 268 8.68 8.27 2.04
CA GLY A 268 8.40 9.42 1.19
C GLY A 268 6.93 9.75 1.10
N GLU A 269 6.47 10.19 -0.09
CA GLU A 269 5.10 10.62 -0.33
C GLU A 269 4.53 9.93 -1.59
N LEU A 270 3.32 9.40 -1.46
CA LEU A 270 2.49 8.91 -2.56
C LEU A 270 1.35 9.89 -2.78
N ILE A 271 1.27 10.47 -3.96
CA ILE A 271 0.25 11.45 -4.32
C ILE A 271 -0.59 10.87 -5.47
N ASN A 272 -1.89 10.95 -5.33
CA ASN A 272 -2.83 10.51 -6.36
C ASN A 272 -3.98 11.51 -6.50
N THR A 273 -4.58 11.58 -7.68
CA THR A 273 -5.79 12.34 -7.95
C THR A 273 -6.95 11.38 -8.21
N VAL A 274 -8.11 11.67 -7.67
CA VAL A 274 -9.35 10.90 -7.95
C VAL A 274 -9.89 11.29 -9.32
N SER A 275 -10.09 10.30 -10.22
CA SER A 275 -10.65 10.53 -11.58
C SER A 275 -12.15 10.38 -11.61
#